data_107ad748ca4b7d908dae4fb634ced50e
#
_entry.id   107ad748ca4b7d908dae4fb634ced50e
#
_cell.length_a   1.000
_cell.length_b   1.000
_cell.length_c   1.000
_cell.angle_alpha   90.00
_cell.angle_beta   90.00
_cell.angle_gamma   90.00
#
_symmetry.space_group_name_H-M   'P 1'
#
loop_
_entity.id
_entity.type
_entity.pdbx_description
1 polymer ?
#
loop_
_entity_poly.entity_id
_entity_poly.type
_entity_poly.pdbx_seq_one_letter_code
_entity_poly.pdbx_strand_id
1 'polypeptide(L)'
;ILHIQVTSENKVLVEVPNVPSLSSQDMKIVKVPTIEKQVDSELSKTIETSFYILEFNDEYDLVSVYDKKNHREIIPQGEIFNQLNVYEDLPLNYDAWDIDIYYKEKVWPVKSVKQAKLIEDGPIRKTLLVERVYEESTISQKIHLYENNGRIDFETEVDWHQQHLLLKAEFPVEVHSYKATFDIQFGNIERPIHENTS
;
A
#
# COMPACT_ATOMS: atom_id res chain seq x y z
N ILE A 1 -18.92 16.12 -16.37
CA ILE A 1 -18.82 16.51 -14.96
C ILE A 1 -17.56 15.83 -14.45
N LEU A 2 -16.63 16.59 -13.87
CA LEU A 2 -15.45 16.02 -13.23
C LEU A 2 -15.85 15.51 -11.83
N HIS A 3 -15.31 14.37 -11.44
CA HIS A 3 -15.41 13.92 -10.06
C HIS A 3 -14.45 14.76 -9.21
N ILE A 4 -14.94 15.22 -8.06
CA ILE A 4 -14.19 16.03 -7.09
C ILE A 4 -14.40 15.41 -5.72
N GLN A 5 -13.31 15.28 -4.97
CA GLN A 5 -13.34 14.76 -3.61
C GLN A 5 -12.44 15.60 -2.70
N VAL A 6 -12.89 15.90 -1.49
CA VAL A 6 -12.04 16.50 -0.47
C VAL A 6 -11.42 15.41 0.38
N THR A 7 -10.11 15.47 0.55
CA THR A 7 -9.36 14.50 1.34
C THR A 7 -9.48 14.77 2.84
N SER A 8 -9.10 13.78 3.65
CA SER A 8 -8.96 13.92 5.10
C SER A 8 -8.00 15.03 5.52
N GLU A 9 -7.09 15.44 4.64
CA GLU A 9 -6.13 16.55 4.83
C GLU A 9 -6.62 17.90 4.28
N ASN A 10 -7.90 18.03 3.94
CA ASN A 10 -8.49 19.21 3.31
C ASN A 10 -7.89 19.60 1.95
N LYS A 11 -7.28 18.64 1.25
CA LYS A 11 -6.86 18.80 -0.15
C LYS A 11 -8.01 18.43 -1.07
N VAL A 12 -8.00 18.95 -2.29
CA VAL A 12 -9.01 18.65 -3.31
C VAL A 12 -8.41 17.68 -4.33
N LEU A 13 -9.01 16.51 -4.46
CA LEU A 13 -8.76 15.60 -5.57
C LEU A 13 -9.70 15.92 -6.71
N VAL A 14 -9.17 15.95 -7.91
CA VAL A 14 -9.93 16.14 -9.15
C VAL A 14 -9.53 15.06 -10.13
N GLU A 15 -10.50 14.29 -10.61
CA GLU A 15 -10.28 13.35 -11.69
C GLU A 15 -10.39 14.06 -13.02
N VAL A 16 -9.33 14.01 -13.82
CA VAL A 16 -9.27 14.62 -15.16
C VAL A 16 -9.17 13.51 -16.20
N PRO A 17 -10.29 13.12 -16.83
CA PRO A 17 -10.28 12.06 -17.82
C PRO A 17 -9.69 12.56 -19.16
N ASN A 18 -9.06 11.63 -19.89
CA ASN A 18 -8.69 11.81 -21.30
C ASN A 18 -7.76 12.99 -21.61
N VAL A 19 -6.74 13.22 -20.79
CA VAL A 19 -5.65 14.13 -21.19
C VAL A 19 -4.77 13.42 -22.21
N PRO A 20 -4.69 13.89 -23.48
CA PRO A 20 -3.85 13.26 -24.48
C PRO A 20 -2.37 13.32 -24.13
N SER A 21 -1.58 12.40 -24.68
CA SER A 21 -0.12 12.43 -24.51
C SER A 21 0.47 13.75 -25.00
N LEU A 22 1.45 14.29 -24.27
CA LEU A 22 2.15 15.54 -24.59
C LEU A 22 1.23 16.76 -24.76
N SER A 23 0.11 16.80 -24.02
CA SER A 23 -0.85 17.90 -24.06
C SER A 23 -1.12 18.46 -22.67
N SER A 24 -1.79 19.62 -22.63
CA SER A 24 -2.32 20.25 -21.43
C SER A 24 -3.82 20.46 -21.55
N GLN A 25 -4.52 20.47 -20.43
CA GLN A 25 -5.93 20.79 -20.37
C GLN A 25 -6.16 21.86 -19.30
N ASP A 26 -6.80 22.96 -19.73
CA ASP A 26 -7.19 24.02 -18.82
C ASP A 26 -8.45 23.63 -18.04
N MET A 27 -8.43 23.85 -16.74
CA MET A 27 -9.56 23.63 -15.85
C MET A 27 -9.93 24.92 -15.13
N LYS A 28 -11.23 25.16 -15.00
CA LYS A 28 -11.75 26.27 -14.22
C LYS A 28 -12.32 25.74 -12.91
N ILE A 29 -11.76 26.22 -11.80
CA ILE A 29 -12.30 25.95 -10.47
C ILE A 29 -13.50 26.87 -10.26
N VAL A 30 -14.67 26.27 -10.02
CA VAL A 30 -15.89 26.98 -9.63
C VAL A 30 -16.30 26.56 -8.23
N LYS A 31 -16.81 27.51 -7.43
CA LYS A 31 -17.29 27.21 -6.08
C LYS A 31 -18.49 26.27 -6.16
N VAL A 32 -18.37 25.11 -5.52
CA VAL A 32 -19.47 24.14 -5.40
C VAL A 32 -20.15 24.31 -4.04
N PRO A 33 -21.48 24.32 -3.96
CA PRO A 33 -22.20 24.59 -2.71
C PRO A 33 -22.07 23.54 -1.63
N THR A 34 -21.73 22.29 -2.01
CA THR A 34 -21.72 21.18 -1.07
C THR A 34 -20.50 20.31 -1.32
N ILE A 35 -19.65 20.18 -0.30
CA ILE A 35 -18.56 19.21 -0.23
C ILE A 35 -19.04 18.09 0.67
N GLU A 36 -18.98 16.85 0.19
CA GLU A 36 -19.32 15.68 1.00
C GLU A 36 -18.41 15.60 2.23
N LYS A 37 -19.01 15.22 3.34
CA LYS A 37 -18.34 15.20 4.64
C LYS A 37 -17.33 14.06 4.67
N GLN A 38 -16.15 14.32 5.21
CA GLN A 38 -15.18 13.28 5.55
C GLN A 38 -15.83 12.22 6.43
N VAL A 39 -15.52 10.96 6.13
CA VAL A 39 -15.89 9.81 6.94
C VAL A 39 -14.77 9.59 7.96
N ASP A 40 -15.11 9.37 9.21
CA ASP A 40 -14.21 8.87 10.26
C ASP A 40 -14.98 7.78 10.99
N SER A 41 -14.90 6.57 10.47
CA SER A 41 -15.60 5.41 10.97
C SER A 41 -14.63 4.24 11.18
N GLU A 42 -15.04 3.31 12.00
CA GLU A 42 -14.32 2.05 12.14
C GLU A 42 -14.20 1.34 10.79
N LEU A 43 -13.02 0.76 10.52
CA LEU A 43 -12.77 0.06 9.29
C LEU A 43 -13.57 -1.23 9.21
N SER A 44 -14.36 -1.37 8.14
CA SER A 44 -15.01 -2.64 7.82
C SER A 44 -13.98 -3.72 7.48
N LYS A 45 -14.25 -4.96 7.84
CA LYS A 45 -13.42 -6.12 7.47
C LYS A 45 -13.47 -6.42 5.96
N THR A 46 -14.45 -5.90 5.25
CA THR A 46 -14.56 -6.03 3.79
C THR A 46 -14.76 -4.66 3.18
N ILE A 47 -13.93 -4.34 2.19
CA ILE A 47 -14.03 -3.13 1.38
C ILE A 47 -14.16 -3.53 -0.09
N GLU A 48 -15.15 -2.96 -0.74
CA GLU A 48 -15.39 -3.18 -2.16
C GLU A 48 -15.17 -1.90 -2.96
N THR A 49 -14.50 -2.04 -4.12
CA THR A 49 -14.35 -1.01 -5.15
C THR A 49 -14.86 -1.54 -6.49
N SER A 50 -14.78 -0.72 -7.54
CA SER A 50 -15.10 -1.17 -8.90
C SER A 50 -14.18 -2.29 -9.40
N PHE A 51 -12.96 -2.42 -8.86
CA PHE A 51 -11.92 -3.35 -9.33
C PHE A 51 -11.71 -4.54 -8.40
N TYR A 52 -11.84 -4.34 -7.09
CA TYR A 52 -11.43 -5.32 -6.09
C TYR A 52 -12.48 -5.52 -4.99
N ILE A 53 -12.44 -6.70 -4.39
CA ILE A 53 -12.98 -6.95 -3.05
C ILE A 53 -11.77 -7.26 -2.16
N LEU A 54 -11.59 -6.47 -1.10
CA LEU A 54 -10.52 -6.63 -0.12
C LEU A 54 -11.11 -7.17 1.18
N GLU A 55 -10.42 -8.15 1.78
CA GLU A 55 -10.80 -8.70 3.08
C GLU A 55 -9.64 -8.59 4.07
N PHE A 56 -9.97 -8.17 5.29
CA PHE A 56 -9.04 -7.98 6.40
C PHE A 56 -9.34 -8.96 7.52
N ASN A 57 -8.28 -9.51 8.14
CA ASN A 57 -8.40 -10.31 9.35
C ASN A 57 -8.68 -9.45 10.60
N ASP A 58 -8.64 -10.05 11.80
CA ASP A 58 -8.90 -9.34 13.04
C ASP A 58 -7.80 -8.35 13.43
N GLU A 59 -6.60 -8.55 12.97
CA GLU A 59 -5.45 -7.65 13.12
C GLU A 59 -5.36 -6.59 12.01
N TYR A 60 -6.39 -6.47 11.16
CA TYR A 60 -6.42 -5.59 9.99
C TYR A 60 -5.28 -5.81 9.00
N ASP A 61 -4.80 -7.06 8.91
CA ASP A 61 -3.94 -7.49 7.82
C ASP A 61 -4.80 -7.83 6.59
N LEU A 62 -4.31 -7.48 5.41
CA LEU A 62 -5.00 -7.74 4.15
C LEU A 62 -4.77 -9.19 3.71
N VAL A 63 -5.80 -10.01 3.83
CA VAL A 63 -5.74 -11.48 3.61
C VAL A 63 -6.38 -11.94 2.30
N SER A 64 -7.15 -11.07 1.63
CA SER A 64 -7.73 -11.33 0.31
C SER A 64 -7.77 -10.05 -0.51
N VAL A 65 -7.39 -10.14 -1.76
CA VAL A 65 -7.58 -9.13 -2.82
C VAL A 65 -8.13 -9.85 -4.04
N TYR A 66 -9.44 -9.91 -4.14
CA TYR A 66 -10.10 -10.51 -5.28
C TYR A 66 -10.21 -9.53 -6.44
N ASP A 67 -9.56 -9.85 -7.56
CA ASP A 67 -9.61 -9.08 -8.81
C ASP A 67 -10.91 -9.41 -9.56
N LYS A 68 -11.85 -8.46 -9.58
CA LYS A 68 -13.15 -8.63 -10.23
C LYS A 68 -13.04 -8.72 -11.75
N LYS A 69 -12.04 -8.06 -12.36
CA LYS A 69 -11.85 -8.04 -13.81
C LYS A 69 -11.35 -9.39 -14.33
N ASN A 70 -10.41 -9.99 -13.60
CA ASN A 70 -9.77 -11.24 -14.00
C ASN A 70 -10.37 -12.46 -13.27
N HIS A 71 -11.36 -12.25 -12.38
CA HIS A 71 -12.05 -13.29 -11.62
C HIS A 71 -11.09 -14.22 -10.86
N ARG A 72 -10.11 -13.62 -10.16
CA ARG A 72 -9.10 -14.39 -9.41
C ARG A 72 -8.70 -13.73 -8.11
N GLU A 73 -8.24 -14.56 -7.16
CA GLU A 73 -7.52 -14.08 -5.99
C GLU A 73 -6.09 -13.70 -6.38
N ILE A 74 -5.58 -12.60 -5.81
CA ILE A 74 -4.21 -12.13 -6.02
C ILE A 74 -3.28 -12.71 -4.98
N ILE A 75 -3.75 -12.88 -3.74
CA ILE A 75 -2.94 -13.32 -2.60
C ILE A 75 -2.93 -14.85 -2.54
N PRO A 76 -1.77 -15.52 -2.43
CA PRO A 76 -1.72 -16.96 -2.18
C PRO A 76 -2.44 -17.32 -0.88
N GLN A 77 -3.09 -18.47 -0.84
CA GLN A 77 -3.84 -18.93 0.32
C GLN A 77 -2.99 -18.99 1.59
N GLY A 78 -3.42 -18.29 2.63
CA GLY A 78 -2.76 -18.25 3.94
C GLY A 78 -1.67 -17.18 4.06
N GLU A 79 -1.39 -16.43 3.01
CA GLU A 79 -0.44 -15.33 3.02
C GLU A 79 -1.13 -13.99 3.36
N ILE A 80 -0.32 -13.00 3.75
CA ILE A 80 -0.75 -11.63 4.08
C ILE A 80 -0.11 -10.66 3.10
N PHE A 81 -0.91 -9.83 2.47
CA PHE A 81 -0.46 -8.80 1.55
C PHE A 81 -0.12 -7.51 2.29
N ASN A 82 0.99 -6.86 1.92
CA ASN A 82 1.53 -5.71 2.64
C ASN A 82 1.86 -6.07 4.11
N GLN A 83 2.34 -7.28 4.34
CA GLN A 83 2.78 -7.69 5.68
C GLN A 83 4.02 -6.90 6.08
N LEU A 84 3.93 -6.21 7.23
CA LEU A 84 5.07 -5.52 7.82
C LEU A 84 5.83 -6.49 8.71
N ASN A 85 7.09 -6.75 8.34
CA ASN A 85 7.99 -7.62 9.07
C ASN A 85 9.24 -6.87 9.50
N VAL A 86 9.70 -7.14 10.70
CA VAL A 86 10.95 -6.66 11.26
C VAL A 86 11.94 -7.81 11.29
N TYR A 87 13.13 -7.57 10.78
CA TYR A 87 14.21 -8.54 10.69
C TYR A 87 15.41 -8.09 11.50
N GLU A 88 16.18 -9.02 12.08
CA GLU A 88 17.48 -8.71 12.67
C GLU A 88 18.46 -8.34 11.55
N ASP A 89 19.07 -7.17 11.65
CA ASP A 89 20.02 -6.64 10.66
C ASP A 89 21.37 -6.36 11.33
N LEU A 90 22.24 -7.38 11.30
CA LEU A 90 23.57 -7.36 11.91
C LEU A 90 24.60 -7.81 10.86
N PRO A 91 24.92 -6.97 9.86
CA PRO A 91 25.91 -7.32 8.85
C PRO A 91 27.30 -7.44 9.47
N LEU A 92 28.13 -8.31 8.91
CA LEU A 92 29.50 -8.55 9.38
C LEU A 92 30.40 -7.32 9.20
N ASN A 93 30.16 -6.55 8.13
CA ASN A 93 30.90 -5.34 7.78
C ASN A 93 29.96 -4.30 7.16
N TYR A 94 30.34 -3.04 7.20
CA TYR A 94 29.67 -1.94 6.52
C TYR A 94 28.17 -1.81 6.85
N ASP A 95 27.87 -1.70 8.12
CA ASP A 95 26.52 -1.66 8.71
C ASP A 95 25.53 -0.69 8.01
N ALA A 96 26.05 0.39 7.42
CA ALA A 96 25.23 1.35 6.67
C ALA A 96 25.05 1.01 5.17
N TRP A 97 25.71 -0.03 4.66
CA TRP A 97 25.76 -0.35 3.23
C TRP A 97 25.25 -1.75 2.91
N ASP A 98 25.59 -2.73 3.76
CA ASP A 98 25.35 -4.13 3.48
C ASP A 98 24.18 -4.65 4.30
N ILE A 99 23.37 -5.51 3.68
CA ILE A 99 22.39 -6.34 4.34
C ILE A 99 22.78 -7.79 4.05
N ASP A 100 23.34 -8.46 5.05
CA ASP A 100 23.74 -9.85 4.92
C ASP A 100 22.53 -10.76 4.78
N ILE A 101 22.65 -11.85 4.00
CA ILE A 101 21.56 -12.82 3.77
C ILE A 101 20.99 -13.42 5.07
N TYR A 102 21.77 -13.41 6.15
CA TYR A 102 21.39 -13.91 7.49
C TYR A 102 20.25 -13.14 8.14
N TYR A 103 19.91 -11.93 7.67
CA TYR A 103 18.75 -11.18 8.17
C TYR A 103 17.45 -12.01 8.13
N LYS A 104 17.37 -12.99 7.20
CA LYS A 104 16.20 -13.87 7.05
C LYS A 104 16.02 -14.89 8.17
N GLU A 105 17.04 -15.10 9.01
CA GLU A 105 16.99 -16.11 10.09
C GLU A 105 16.09 -15.71 11.24
N LYS A 106 15.90 -14.39 11.45
CA LYS A 106 15.06 -13.86 12.54
C LYS A 106 14.09 -12.83 12.01
N VAL A 107 12.80 -13.10 12.17
CA VAL A 107 11.72 -12.24 11.69
C VAL A 107 10.62 -12.11 12.76
N TRP A 108 10.11 -10.91 12.92
CA TRP A 108 8.99 -10.58 13.80
C TRP A 108 7.94 -9.78 13.04
N PRO A 109 6.72 -10.31 12.87
CA PRO A 109 5.65 -9.55 12.23
C PRO A 109 5.16 -8.42 13.14
N VAL A 110 4.86 -7.27 12.56
CA VAL A 110 4.29 -6.11 13.24
C VAL A 110 2.78 -6.32 13.40
N LYS A 111 2.33 -6.87 14.52
CA LYS A 111 0.93 -7.26 14.75
C LYS A 111 0.12 -6.23 15.57
N SER A 112 0.78 -5.39 16.36
CA SER A 112 0.09 -4.50 17.28
C SER A 112 -0.57 -3.34 16.54
N VAL A 113 -1.89 -3.38 16.40
CA VAL A 113 -2.70 -2.32 15.79
C VAL A 113 -3.16 -1.35 16.88
N LYS A 114 -2.84 -0.09 16.70
CA LYS A 114 -3.30 1.01 17.56
C LYS A 114 -4.68 1.51 17.14
N GLN A 115 -4.88 1.65 15.83
CA GLN A 115 -6.19 1.99 15.24
C GLN A 115 -6.29 1.57 13.77
N ALA A 116 -7.52 1.32 13.33
CA ALA A 116 -7.86 1.11 11.92
C ALA A 116 -9.18 1.80 11.61
N LYS A 117 -9.17 2.70 10.61
CA LYS A 117 -10.30 3.57 10.27
C LYS A 117 -10.46 3.73 8.77
N LEU A 118 -11.70 3.94 8.34
CA LEU A 118 -12.00 4.52 7.02
C LEU A 118 -12.04 6.04 7.19
N ILE A 119 -11.08 6.75 6.59
CA ILE A 119 -10.92 8.21 6.72
C ILE A 119 -11.39 8.99 5.50
N GLU A 120 -11.53 8.32 4.35
CA GLU A 120 -12.12 8.88 3.14
C GLU A 120 -12.99 7.83 2.47
N ASP A 121 -14.20 8.22 2.06
CA ASP A 121 -15.12 7.41 1.26
C ASP A 121 -15.82 8.33 0.25
N GLY A 122 -15.25 8.42 -0.93
CA GLY A 122 -15.69 9.38 -1.94
C GLY A 122 -15.68 8.81 -3.36
N PRO A 123 -16.14 9.58 -4.34
CA PRO A 123 -16.31 9.12 -5.72
C PRO A 123 -15.00 8.87 -6.47
N ILE A 124 -13.85 9.35 -5.94
CA ILE A 124 -12.55 9.15 -6.57
C ILE A 124 -11.79 8.04 -5.87
N ARG A 125 -11.74 8.09 -4.52
CA ARG A 125 -11.04 7.07 -3.74
C ARG A 125 -11.65 6.86 -2.36
N LYS A 126 -11.41 5.66 -1.83
CA LYS A 126 -11.51 5.33 -0.42
C LYS A 126 -10.11 5.35 0.18
N THR A 127 -9.97 5.82 1.42
CA THR A 127 -8.69 5.80 2.13
C THR A 127 -8.88 5.16 3.50
N LEU A 128 -8.12 4.09 3.73
CA LEU A 128 -8.05 3.39 4.99
C LEU A 128 -6.78 3.83 5.72
N LEU A 129 -6.92 4.16 7.01
CA LEU A 129 -5.79 4.43 7.89
C LEU A 129 -5.61 3.23 8.81
N VAL A 130 -4.42 2.65 8.84
CA VAL A 130 -4.02 1.61 9.78
C VAL A 130 -2.75 2.07 10.48
N GLU A 131 -2.82 2.25 11.81
CA GLU A 131 -1.66 2.59 12.63
C GLU A 131 -1.24 1.38 13.45
N ARG A 132 0.06 1.07 13.39
CA ARG A 132 0.68 -0.03 14.12
C ARG A 132 1.79 0.49 15.02
N VAL A 133 2.09 -0.30 16.04
CA VAL A 133 3.19 -0.05 16.99
C VAL A 133 4.12 -1.26 16.97
N TYR A 134 5.42 -0.98 16.95
CA TYR A 134 6.46 -1.95 17.17
C TYR A 134 7.43 -1.39 18.24
N GLU A 135 7.33 -1.93 19.45
CA GLU A 135 8.03 -1.39 20.62
C GLU A 135 7.80 0.13 20.78
N GLU A 136 8.85 0.96 20.64
CA GLU A 136 8.76 2.42 20.74
C GLU A 136 8.50 3.11 19.38
N SER A 137 8.45 2.32 18.31
CA SER A 137 8.25 2.83 16.94
C SER A 137 6.78 2.82 16.54
N THR A 138 6.40 3.78 15.70
CA THR A 138 5.05 3.85 15.14
C THR A 138 5.09 3.81 13.61
N ILE A 139 4.12 3.11 13.04
CA ILE A 139 3.95 2.95 11.60
C ILE A 139 2.53 3.33 11.24
N SER A 140 2.36 4.38 10.46
CA SER A 140 1.07 4.84 9.95
C SER A 140 0.97 4.57 8.45
N GLN A 141 -0.03 3.79 8.04
CA GLN A 141 -0.29 3.53 6.63
C GLN A 141 -1.65 4.05 6.20
N LYS A 142 -1.66 4.85 5.13
CA LYS A 142 -2.86 5.17 4.37
C LYS A 142 -2.91 4.26 3.15
N ILE A 143 -3.95 3.44 3.05
CA ILE A 143 -4.20 2.57 1.91
C ILE A 143 -5.25 3.23 1.04
N HIS A 144 -4.85 3.67 -0.16
CA HIS A 144 -5.73 4.35 -1.10
C HIS A 144 -6.25 3.38 -2.15
N LEU A 145 -7.56 3.27 -2.25
CA LEU A 145 -8.29 2.44 -3.19
C LEU A 145 -9.10 3.34 -4.13
N TYR A 146 -8.82 3.29 -5.43
CA TYR A 146 -9.44 4.17 -6.40
C TYR A 146 -10.66 3.52 -7.05
N GLU A 147 -11.71 4.34 -7.32
CA GLU A 147 -12.94 3.86 -7.95
C GLU A 147 -12.84 3.75 -9.48
N ASN A 148 -11.92 4.49 -10.10
CA ASN A 148 -11.81 4.58 -11.56
C ASN A 148 -10.52 3.96 -12.13
N ASN A 149 -9.67 3.39 -11.29
CA ASN A 149 -8.51 2.62 -11.73
C ASN A 149 -8.18 1.50 -10.72
N GLY A 150 -7.47 0.47 -11.19
CA GLY A 150 -7.08 -0.68 -10.39
C GLY A 150 -5.79 -0.47 -9.58
N ARG A 151 -5.42 0.76 -9.27
CA ARG A 151 -4.25 1.06 -8.44
C ARG A 151 -4.59 0.97 -6.96
N ILE A 152 -3.68 0.44 -6.17
CA ILE A 152 -3.70 0.45 -4.72
C ILE A 152 -2.39 1.10 -4.25
N ASP A 153 -2.48 2.19 -3.50
CA ASP A 153 -1.32 2.88 -2.95
C ASP A 153 -1.20 2.65 -1.45
N PHE A 154 0.01 2.38 -0.99
CA PHE A 154 0.36 2.27 0.42
C PHE A 154 1.27 3.45 0.78
N GLU A 155 0.67 4.55 1.24
CA GLU A 155 1.41 5.70 1.77
C GLU A 155 1.80 5.40 3.22
N THR A 156 3.10 5.24 3.47
CA THR A 156 3.59 4.79 4.77
C THR A 156 4.49 5.84 5.39
N GLU A 157 4.16 6.22 6.62
CA GLU A 157 4.97 7.09 7.48
C GLU A 157 5.47 6.26 8.67
N VAL A 158 6.77 6.31 8.93
CA VAL A 158 7.41 5.51 9.98
C VAL A 158 8.21 6.42 10.90
N ASP A 159 7.87 6.41 12.18
CA ASP A 159 8.69 6.98 13.24
C ASP A 159 9.47 5.84 13.91
N TRP A 160 10.74 5.65 13.48
CA TRP A 160 11.54 4.46 13.79
C TRP A 160 12.56 4.73 14.89
N HIS A 161 12.47 3.97 15.99
CA HIS A 161 13.35 4.09 17.13
C HIS A 161 14.19 2.84 17.41
N GLN A 162 14.24 1.89 16.46
CA GLN A 162 14.99 0.65 16.64
C GLN A 162 16.38 0.72 16.00
N GLN A 163 17.32 -0.03 16.54
CA GLN A 163 18.66 -0.19 15.99
C GLN A 163 18.88 -1.66 15.58
N HIS A 164 19.68 -1.89 14.55
CA HIS A 164 19.98 -3.23 14.01
C HIS A 164 18.75 -4.05 13.63
N LEU A 165 17.68 -3.35 13.23
CA LEU A 165 16.45 -3.95 12.76
C LEU A 165 16.05 -3.35 11.40
N LEU A 166 15.71 -4.23 10.45
CA LEU A 166 15.25 -3.89 9.11
C LEU A 166 13.72 -4.07 9.02
N LEU A 167 13.00 -2.99 8.75
CA LEU A 167 11.56 -3.03 8.47
C LEU A 167 11.34 -3.29 6.97
N LYS A 168 10.53 -4.29 6.64
CA LYS A 168 10.12 -4.62 5.28
C LYS A 168 8.61 -4.74 5.17
N ALA A 169 8.07 -4.33 4.00
CA ALA A 169 6.70 -4.65 3.58
C ALA A 169 6.76 -5.77 2.54
N GLU A 170 6.01 -6.83 2.75
CA GLU A 170 5.98 -8.00 1.88
C GLU A 170 4.65 -8.11 1.14
N PHE A 171 4.73 -8.43 -0.16
CA PHE A 171 3.59 -8.50 -1.07
C PHE A 171 3.59 -9.86 -1.79
N PRO A 172 3.16 -10.95 -1.12
CA PRO A 172 3.02 -12.24 -1.77
C PRO A 172 1.92 -12.18 -2.84
N VAL A 173 2.21 -12.69 -4.03
CA VAL A 173 1.27 -12.71 -5.15
C VAL A 173 1.23 -14.08 -5.81
N GLU A 174 0.03 -14.54 -6.20
CA GLU A 174 -0.17 -15.81 -6.92
C GLU A 174 0.22 -15.64 -8.40
N VAL A 175 1.55 -15.56 -8.64
CA VAL A 175 2.14 -15.40 -9.97
C VAL A 175 3.31 -16.36 -10.14
N HIS A 176 3.26 -17.19 -11.20
CA HIS A 176 4.36 -18.04 -11.58
C HIS A 176 5.23 -17.35 -12.63
N SER A 177 6.46 -17.00 -12.25
CA SER A 177 7.45 -16.40 -13.15
C SER A 177 8.84 -16.87 -12.76
N TYR A 178 9.76 -16.92 -13.72
CA TYR A 178 11.19 -17.16 -13.46
C TYR A 178 11.99 -15.86 -13.33
N LYS A 179 11.35 -14.73 -13.63
CA LYS A 179 11.98 -13.41 -13.63
C LYS A 179 11.04 -12.37 -13.03
N ALA A 180 11.64 -11.35 -12.41
CA ALA A 180 10.98 -10.12 -12.02
C ALA A 180 11.59 -8.94 -12.77
N THR A 181 10.75 -8.00 -13.18
CA THR A 181 11.17 -6.76 -13.80
C THR A 181 11.22 -5.67 -12.74
N PHE A 182 12.39 -5.10 -12.55
CA PHE A 182 12.63 -4.02 -11.59
C PHE A 182 12.74 -2.69 -12.30
N ASP A 183 12.13 -1.66 -11.73
CA ASP A 183 12.30 -0.28 -12.17
C ASP A 183 13.70 0.21 -11.80
N ILE A 184 14.36 0.87 -12.75
CA ILE A 184 15.65 1.50 -12.57
C ILE A 184 15.63 2.89 -13.22
N GLN A 185 16.69 3.69 -13.01
CA GLN A 185 16.82 4.99 -13.65
C GLN A 185 16.75 4.85 -15.18
N PHE A 186 15.81 5.57 -15.79
CA PHE A 186 15.58 5.64 -17.24
C PHE A 186 15.13 4.32 -17.91
N GLY A 187 14.64 3.33 -17.14
CA GLY A 187 14.19 2.08 -17.73
C GLY A 187 13.86 1.00 -16.70
N ASN A 188 14.05 -0.24 -17.10
CA ASN A 188 13.85 -1.39 -16.22
C ASN A 188 14.91 -2.46 -16.49
N ILE A 189 15.04 -3.40 -15.56
CA ILE A 189 15.92 -4.55 -15.66
C ILE A 189 15.18 -5.82 -15.23
N GLU A 190 15.31 -6.90 -16.02
CA GLU A 190 14.85 -8.22 -15.62
C GLU A 190 15.92 -8.95 -14.82
N ARG A 191 15.52 -9.54 -13.70
CA ARG A 191 16.36 -10.40 -12.87
C ARG A 191 15.67 -11.72 -12.57
N PRO A 192 16.43 -12.82 -12.41
CA PRO A 192 15.87 -14.06 -11.91
C PRO A 192 15.33 -13.88 -10.48
N ILE A 193 14.30 -14.65 -10.12
CA ILE A 193 13.69 -14.58 -8.78
C ILE A 193 14.36 -15.54 -7.78
N HIS A 194 15.36 -16.30 -8.18
CA HIS A 194 16.12 -17.19 -7.30
C HIS A 194 17.42 -16.52 -6.82
N GLU A 195 17.92 -16.94 -5.68
CA GLU A 195 19.10 -16.38 -5.01
C GLU A 195 20.42 -17.08 -5.40
N ASN A 196 20.42 -17.94 -6.43
CA ASN A 196 21.60 -18.70 -6.86
C ASN A 196 22.53 -17.92 -7.82
N THR A 197 22.33 -16.63 -7.95
CA THR A 197 23.17 -15.74 -8.76
C THR A 197 24.00 -14.87 -7.82
N SER A 198 25.30 -15.09 -7.85
CA SER A 198 26.29 -14.17 -7.28
C SER A 198 26.39 -12.90 -8.12
#